data_371385027187a6cd6c6429a216149481
#
_entry.id   371385027187a6cd6c6429a216149481
#
_cell.length_a   1.000
_cell.length_b   1.000
_cell.length_c   1.000
_cell.angle_alpha   90.00
_cell.angle_beta   90.00
_cell.angle_gamma   90.00
#
_symmetry.space_group_name_H-M   'P 1'
#
loop_
_entity.id
_entity.type
_entity.pdbx_description
1 polymer ?
#
loop_
_entity_poly.entity_id
_entity_poly.type
_entity_poly.pdbx_seq_one_letter_code
_entity_poly.pdbx_strand_id
1 'polypeptide(L)'
;ISLVNHLVTDPEKNAFVDLLRSRIRGARISEVANMDYERTAVLRLKKMDETGTKHNYEIYIDIMGKHSNAIFVEDGIILDAFRRVETRFRNINPGKEFAIFPSRKIRIDEITSKDVLEVVLRTFLEQSGDKKPKISEFLYSSIQGFSKMTAEEVLFRADLEDSAVS
;
A
#
# COMPACT_ATOMS: atom_id res chain seq x y z
N ILE A 1 -24.80 -12.28 14.18
CA ILE A 1 -24.68 -10.82 14.08
C ILE A 1 -24.44 -10.54 12.60
N SER A 2 -25.50 -10.07 11.92
CA SER A 2 -25.47 -9.81 10.47
C SER A 2 -24.89 -8.41 10.22
N LEU A 3 -23.69 -8.34 9.65
CA LEU A 3 -23.00 -7.10 9.24
C LEU A 3 -23.39 -6.64 7.82
N VAL A 4 -24.51 -7.14 7.25
CA VAL A 4 -24.80 -7.01 5.83
C VAL A 4 -25.86 -5.95 5.51
N ASN A 5 -26.47 -5.28 6.45
CA ASN A 5 -27.69 -4.48 6.19
C ASN A 5 -27.52 -2.98 5.94
N HIS A 6 -26.31 -2.46 5.66
CA HIS A 6 -26.14 -1.02 5.43
C HIS A 6 -25.35 -0.66 4.15
N LEU A 7 -25.27 -1.55 3.16
CA LEU A 7 -24.62 -1.27 1.88
C LEU A 7 -25.57 -1.36 0.67
N VAL A 8 -26.81 -0.95 0.84
CA VAL A 8 -27.72 -0.71 -0.30
C VAL A 8 -27.89 0.78 -0.45
N THR A 9 -26.83 1.47 -0.82
CA THR A 9 -26.97 2.67 -1.64
C THR A 9 -27.14 2.20 -3.07
N ASP A 10 -28.15 2.78 -3.74
CA ASP A 10 -28.42 2.62 -5.15
C ASP A 10 -27.10 2.54 -5.93
N PRO A 11 -26.81 1.50 -6.71
CA PRO A 11 -25.55 1.43 -7.41
C PRO A 11 -25.57 2.49 -8.51
N GLU A 12 -25.11 3.69 -8.22
CA GLU A 12 -24.62 4.56 -9.29
C GLU A 12 -23.79 3.69 -10.23
N LYS A 13 -24.12 3.71 -11.52
CA LYS A 13 -23.37 2.94 -12.53
C LYS A 13 -21.90 3.30 -12.44
N ASN A 14 -21.18 2.51 -11.69
CA ASN A 14 -19.74 2.73 -11.51
C ASN A 14 -19.04 1.90 -12.59
N ALA A 15 -18.49 2.59 -13.59
CA ALA A 15 -17.79 1.97 -14.70
C ALA A 15 -16.69 1.00 -14.26
N PHE A 16 -16.00 1.28 -13.15
CA PHE A 16 -15.00 0.40 -12.57
C PHE A 16 -15.62 -0.93 -12.10
N VAL A 17 -16.78 -0.88 -11.45
CA VAL A 17 -17.49 -2.08 -10.98
C VAL A 17 -18.02 -2.90 -12.17
N ASP A 18 -18.51 -2.23 -13.21
CA ASP A 18 -19.01 -2.91 -14.41
C ASP A 18 -17.86 -3.58 -15.17
N LEU A 19 -16.71 -2.92 -15.28
CA LEU A 19 -15.50 -3.51 -15.84
C LEU A 19 -15.05 -4.73 -15.04
N LEU A 20 -14.96 -4.63 -13.72
CA LEU A 20 -14.63 -5.76 -12.86
C LEU A 20 -15.58 -6.94 -13.12
N ARG A 21 -16.89 -6.73 -13.05
CA ARG A 21 -17.90 -7.78 -13.27
C ARG A 21 -17.76 -8.46 -14.64
N SER A 22 -17.51 -7.68 -15.69
CA SER A 22 -17.37 -8.21 -17.05
C SER A 22 -16.12 -9.09 -17.20
N ARG A 23 -15.02 -8.71 -16.56
CA ARG A 23 -13.73 -9.39 -16.70
C ARG A 23 -13.59 -10.59 -15.76
N ILE A 24 -13.95 -10.44 -14.48
CA ILE A 24 -13.67 -11.46 -13.46
C ILE A 24 -14.80 -12.46 -13.24
N ARG A 25 -15.98 -12.29 -13.87
CA ARG A 25 -17.06 -13.29 -13.77
C ARG A 25 -16.55 -14.66 -14.22
N GLY A 26 -16.66 -15.67 -13.35
CA GLY A 26 -16.15 -17.00 -13.59
C GLY A 26 -14.65 -17.18 -13.38
N ALA A 27 -13.93 -16.14 -12.98
CA ALA A 27 -12.54 -16.26 -12.56
C ALA A 27 -12.41 -17.01 -11.24
N ARG A 28 -11.32 -17.76 -11.09
CA ARG A 28 -10.96 -18.45 -9.85
C ARG A 28 -9.95 -17.61 -9.08
N ILE A 29 -10.19 -17.40 -7.79
CA ILE A 29 -9.20 -16.82 -6.89
C ILE A 29 -8.07 -17.82 -6.74
N SER A 30 -6.87 -17.44 -7.11
CA SER A 30 -5.67 -18.25 -6.99
C SER A 30 -4.87 -17.91 -5.73
N GLU A 31 -4.94 -16.68 -5.28
CA GLU A 31 -4.20 -16.20 -4.11
C GLU A 31 -4.83 -14.96 -3.51
N VAL A 32 -4.74 -14.84 -2.20
CA VAL A 32 -4.99 -13.60 -1.45
C VAL A 32 -3.73 -13.37 -0.61
N ALA A 33 -3.07 -12.25 -0.83
CA ALA A 33 -1.86 -11.91 -0.11
C ALA A 33 -1.93 -10.49 0.44
N ASN A 34 -1.15 -10.22 1.46
CA ASN A 34 -0.86 -8.86 1.90
C ASN A 34 0.52 -8.47 1.38
N MET A 35 0.68 -7.23 0.97
CA MET A 35 2.00 -6.69 0.67
C MET A 35 2.73 -6.44 1.97
N ASP A 36 3.89 -7.04 2.14
CA ASP A 36 4.67 -6.98 3.36
C ASP A 36 4.84 -5.55 3.87
N TYR A 37 4.40 -5.32 5.12
CA TYR A 37 4.45 -4.03 5.82
C TYR A 37 3.71 -2.87 5.14
N GLU A 38 2.98 -3.13 4.05
CA GLU A 38 2.12 -2.15 3.39
C GLU A 38 0.65 -2.37 3.75
N ARG A 39 -0.14 -1.31 3.65
CA ARG A 39 -1.60 -1.38 3.84
C ARG A 39 -2.30 -1.73 2.54
N THR A 40 -1.72 -2.66 1.80
CA THR A 40 -2.20 -3.09 0.49
C THR A 40 -2.40 -4.59 0.48
N ALA A 41 -3.62 -5.02 0.22
CA ALA A 41 -3.92 -6.40 -0.07
C ALA A 41 -3.97 -6.62 -1.59
N VAL A 42 -3.58 -7.81 -2.04
CA VAL A 42 -3.69 -8.23 -3.44
C VAL A 42 -4.54 -9.48 -3.55
N LEU A 43 -5.50 -9.43 -4.46
CA LEU A 43 -6.33 -10.56 -4.84
C LEU A 43 -5.92 -10.98 -6.26
N ARG A 44 -5.34 -12.17 -6.41
CA ARG A 44 -4.95 -12.74 -7.69
C ARG A 44 -6.00 -13.69 -8.20
N LEU A 45 -6.40 -13.50 -9.46
CA LEU A 45 -7.44 -14.30 -10.09
C LEU A 45 -6.93 -14.86 -11.42
N LYS A 46 -7.36 -16.07 -11.72
CA LYS A 46 -7.07 -16.73 -12.99
C LYS A 46 -8.40 -17.06 -13.70
N LYS A 47 -8.45 -16.78 -14.97
CA LYS A 47 -9.59 -17.09 -15.82
C LYS A 47 -9.11 -17.70 -17.13
N MET A 48 -9.85 -18.66 -17.63
CA MET A 48 -9.73 -19.12 -19.01
C MET A 48 -10.97 -18.66 -19.75
N ASP A 49 -10.81 -18.01 -20.87
CA ASP A 49 -11.93 -17.59 -21.70
C ASP A 49 -12.43 -18.74 -22.61
N GLU A 50 -13.48 -18.50 -23.39
CA GLU A 50 -14.07 -19.47 -24.25
C GLU A 50 -13.14 -19.93 -25.38
N THR A 51 -12.12 -19.15 -25.71
CA THR A 51 -11.09 -19.48 -26.71
C THR A 51 -9.92 -20.28 -26.10
N GLY A 52 -9.91 -20.52 -24.80
CA GLY A 52 -8.82 -21.19 -24.09
C GLY A 52 -7.68 -20.26 -23.70
N THR A 53 -7.84 -18.95 -23.90
CA THR A 53 -6.81 -17.97 -23.47
C THR A 53 -6.85 -17.79 -21.96
N LYS A 54 -5.66 -17.82 -21.36
CA LYS A 54 -5.49 -17.63 -19.91
C LYS A 54 -5.32 -16.14 -19.60
N HIS A 55 -6.08 -15.65 -18.65
CA HIS A 55 -6.01 -14.29 -18.12
C HIS A 55 -5.58 -14.33 -16.66
N ASN A 56 -4.62 -13.49 -16.29
CA ASN A 56 -4.18 -13.29 -14.92
C ASN A 56 -4.58 -11.88 -14.51
N TYR A 57 -5.52 -11.79 -13.58
CA TYR A 57 -5.97 -10.53 -13.04
C TYR A 57 -5.45 -10.35 -11.61
N GLU A 58 -5.17 -9.13 -11.26
CA GLU A 58 -4.81 -8.72 -9.91
C GLU A 58 -5.66 -7.52 -9.49
N ILE A 59 -6.20 -7.57 -8.29
CA ILE A 59 -6.90 -6.43 -7.68
C ILE A 59 -6.08 -6.02 -6.48
N TYR A 60 -5.45 -4.85 -6.56
CA TYR A 60 -4.75 -4.23 -5.44
C TYR A 60 -5.70 -3.35 -4.67
N ILE A 61 -5.78 -3.55 -3.37
CA ILE A 61 -6.67 -2.85 -2.44
C ILE A 61 -5.82 -2.09 -1.44
N ASP A 62 -5.68 -0.78 -1.67
CA ASP A 62 -4.99 0.13 -0.76
C ASP A 62 -5.93 0.56 0.36
N ILE A 63 -5.54 0.36 1.61
CA ILE A 63 -6.32 0.71 2.81
C ILE A 63 -5.65 1.91 3.50
N MET A 64 -5.87 3.11 2.97
CA MET A 64 -5.21 4.34 3.41
C MET A 64 -6.20 5.45 3.77
N GLY A 65 -7.31 5.11 4.43
CA GLY A 65 -8.35 6.07 4.81
C GLY A 65 -8.90 6.82 3.59
N LYS A 66 -8.83 8.15 3.57
CA LYS A 66 -9.30 8.96 2.44
C LYS A 66 -8.56 8.72 1.12
N HIS A 67 -7.42 8.07 1.14
CA HIS A 67 -6.61 7.70 -0.02
C HIS A 67 -6.77 6.23 -0.41
N SER A 68 -7.68 5.50 0.23
CA SER A 68 -7.98 4.12 -0.15
C SER A 68 -8.37 4.03 -1.62
N ASN A 69 -7.91 2.96 -2.28
CA ASN A 69 -8.14 2.74 -3.70
C ASN A 69 -8.28 1.24 -3.99
N ALA A 70 -8.90 0.92 -5.11
CA ALA A 70 -8.87 -0.41 -5.70
C ALA A 70 -8.36 -0.27 -7.14
N ILE A 71 -7.34 -1.03 -7.50
CA ILE A 71 -6.67 -0.96 -8.80
C ILE A 71 -6.78 -2.33 -9.45
N PHE A 72 -7.30 -2.37 -10.66
CA PHE A 72 -7.50 -3.58 -11.41
C PHE A 72 -6.45 -3.69 -12.51
N VAL A 73 -5.70 -4.79 -12.48
CA VAL A 73 -4.51 -5.01 -13.31
C VAL A 73 -4.65 -6.35 -14.04
N GLU A 74 -4.18 -6.42 -15.29
CA GLU A 74 -4.01 -7.62 -16.07
C GLU A 74 -2.59 -7.64 -16.63
N ASP A 75 -1.84 -8.70 -16.34
CA ASP A 75 -0.46 -8.89 -16.80
C ASP A 75 0.44 -7.65 -16.61
N GLY A 76 0.31 -6.99 -15.47
CA GLY A 76 1.10 -5.80 -15.11
C GLY A 76 0.56 -4.48 -15.65
N ILE A 77 -0.50 -4.48 -16.46
CA ILE A 77 -1.10 -3.26 -17.02
C ILE A 77 -2.39 -2.91 -16.29
N ILE A 78 -2.55 -1.66 -15.91
CA ILE A 78 -3.76 -1.15 -15.25
C ILE A 78 -4.91 -1.16 -16.25
N LEU A 79 -5.94 -1.93 -15.95
CA LEU A 79 -7.19 -1.90 -16.70
C LEU A 79 -8.08 -0.73 -16.27
N ASP A 80 -8.20 -0.50 -14.96
CA ASP A 80 -8.85 0.67 -14.38
C ASP A 80 -8.58 0.74 -12.86
N ALA A 81 -9.03 1.81 -12.21
CA ALA A 81 -8.99 1.98 -10.78
C ALA A 81 -10.24 2.70 -10.27
N PHE A 82 -10.64 2.40 -9.03
CA PHE A 82 -11.75 3.10 -8.37
C PHE A 82 -11.50 4.60 -8.30
N ARG A 83 -10.24 5.01 -8.09
CA ARG A 83 -9.78 6.39 -8.19
C ARG A 83 -8.57 6.45 -9.12
N ARG A 84 -8.70 7.15 -10.23
CA ARG A 84 -7.59 7.44 -11.12
C ARG A 84 -6.74 8.54 -10.49
N VAL A 85 -5.43 8.34 -10.47
CA VAL A 85 -4.47 9.24 -9.83
C VAL A 85 -3.32 9.50 -10.78
N GLU A 86 -3.01 10.76 -10.96
CA GLU A 86 -1.83 11.17 -11.71
C GLU A 86 -1.03 12.18 -10.88
N THR A 87 0.15 11.75 -10.47
CA THR A 87 1.12 12.58 -9.76
C THR A 87 2.50 12.35 -10.36
N ARG A 88 3.47 13.19 -10.04
CA ARG A 88 4.87 12.98 -10.48
C ARG A 88 5.47 11.65 -10.01
N PHE A 89 4.87 11.01 -9.01
CA PHE A 89 5.38 9.79 -8.40
C PHE A 89 4.54 8.55 -8.73
N ARG A 90 3.27 8.72 -9.07
CA ARG A 90 2.34 7.60 -9.28
C ARG A 90 1.35 7.97 -10.37
N ASN A 91 1.25 7.12 -11.38
CA ASN A 91 0.25 7.22 -12.44
C ASN A 91 -0.65 5.98 -12.40
N ILE A 92 -1.87 6.14 -11.91
CA ILE A 92 -2.89 5.09 -11.84
C ILE A 92 -3.99 5.44 -12.83
N ASN A 93 -3.67 5.28 -14.10
CA ASN A 93 -4.60 5.46 -15.21
C ASN A 93 -4.62 4.20 -16.07
N PRO A 94 -5.75 3.88 -16.72
CA PRO A 94 -5.85 2.77 -17.65
C PRO A 94 -4.75 2.78 -18.71
N GLY A 95 -4.23 1.59 -19.03
CA GLY A 95 -3.17 1.41 -20.02
C GLY A 95 -1.76 1.72 -19.54
N LYS A 96 -1.58 2.13 -18.28
CA LYS A 96 -0.26 2.34 -17.68
C LYS A 96 0.24 1.07 -17.03
N GLU A 97 1.56 0.88 -17.03
CA GLU A 97 2.21 -0.17 -16.27
C GLU A 97 1.99 0.05 -14.77
N PHE A 98 1.56 -1.00 -14.09
CA PHE A 98 1.38 -0.97 -12.64
C PHE A 98 2.72 -1.20 -11.95
N ALA A 99 3.20 -0.20 -11.25
CA ALA A 99 4.37 -0.31 -10.40
C ALA A 99 3.94 -0.27 -8.93
N ILE A 100 4.36 -1.26 -8.17
CA ILE A 100 4.35 -1.19 -6.72
C ILE A 100 5.49 -0.25 -6.35
N PHE A 101 5.16 0.88 -5.73
CA PHE A 101 6.21 1.76 -5.23
C PHE A 101 6.81 1.11 -3.98
N PRO A 102 8.08 0.71 -4.03
CA PRO A 102 8.75 0.28 -2.82
C PRO A 102 8.71 1.45 -1.82
N SER A 103 8.32 1.16 -0.60
CA SER A 103 8.50 2.11 0.49
C SER A 103 9.97 2.53 0.51
N ARG A 104 10.22 3.83 0.72
CA ARG A 104 11.59 4.31 0.97
C ARG A 104 12.04 4.01 2.39
N LYS A 105 11.14 3.44 3.19
CA LYS A 105 11.38 3.10 4.58
C LYS A 105 12.00 1.73 4.65
N ILE A 106 12.92 1.57 5.59
CA ILE A 106 13.52 0.27 5.89
C ILE A 106 12.50 -0.62 6.60
N ARG A 107 12.50 -1.89 6.30
CA ARG A 107 11.70 -2.88 7.04
C ARG A 107 12.33 -3.13 8.40
N ILE A 108 11.51 -3.40 9.41
CA ILE A 108 12.03 -3.61 10.77
C ILE A 108 12.92 -4.86 10.85
N ASP A 109 12.63 -5.88 10.05
CA ASP A 109 13.42 -7.12 9.97
C ASP A 109 14.75 -6.95 9.21
N GLU A 110 14.93 -5.85 8.49
CA GLU A 110 16.20 -5.48 7.86
C GLU A 110 17.14 -4.74 8.82
N ILE A 111 16.65 -4.27 9.97
CA ILE A 111 17.45 -3.64 11.03
C ILE A 111 18.09 -4.74 11.88
N THR A 112 19.14 -5.35 11.36
CA THR A 112 19.80 -6.50 11.98
C THR A 112 20.94 -6.13 12.94
N SER A 113 21.37 -4.88 12.90
CA SER A 113 22.46 -4.37 13.75
C SER A 113 22.32 -2.87 14.02
N LYS A 114 23.08 -2.39 15.00
CA LYS A 114 23.21 -0.96 15.30
C LYS A 114 23.74 -0.16 14.11
N ASP A 115 24.68 -0.74 13.36
CA ASP A 115 25.30 -0.06 12.21
C ASP A 115 24.29 0.23 11.10
N VAL A 116 23.38 -0.72 10.85
CA VAL A 116 22.26 -0.51 9.88
C VAL A 116 21.39 0.65 10.35
N LEU A 117 21.03 0.70 11.62
CA LEU A 117 20.21 1.78 12.17
C LEU A 117 20.93 3.13 12.08
N GLU A 118 22.23 3.18 12.32
CA GLU A 118 23.04 4.39 12.18
C GLU A 118 23.06 4.92 10.75
N VAL A 119 23.17 4.04 9.76
CA VAL A 119 23.11 4.43 8.33
C VAL A 119 21.76 5.04 8.00
N VAL A 120 20.66 4.39 8.44
CA VAL A 120 19.31 4.91 8.23
C VAL A 120 19.12 6.27 8.90
N LEU A 121 19.62 6.42 10.12
CA LEU A 121 19.55 7.67 10.87
C LEU A 121 20.32 8.80 10.16
N ARG A 122 21.54 8.55 9.70
CA ARG A 122 22.33 9.53 8.93
C ARG A 122 21.60 9.97 7.66
N THR A 123 21.07 9.03 6.91
CA THR A 123 20.30 9.33 5.69
C THR A 123 19.07 10.20 6.00
N PHE A 124 18.39 9.93 7.10
CA PHE A 124 17.25 10.73 7.55
C PHE A 124 17.65 12.15 7.94
N LEU A 125 18.75 12.30 8.69
CA LEU A 125 19.28 13.62 9.10
C LEU A 125 19.72 14.45 7.89
N GLU A 126 20.41 13.86 6.93
CA GLU A 126 20.80 14.52 5.68
C GLU A 126 19.58 15.06 4.91
N GLN A 127 18.49 14.29 4.87
CA GLN A 127 17.24 14.71 4.22
C GLN A 127 16.48 15.77 5.03
N SER A 128 16.69 15.85 6.32
CA SER A 128 16.03 16.81 7.22
C SER A 128 16.63 18.22 7.13
N GLY A 129 17.87 18.35 6.62
CA GLY A 129 18.60 19.63 6.52
C GLY A 129 18.79 20.29 7.89
N ASP A 130 18.47 21.58 8.00
CA ASP A 130 18.62 22.35 9.24
C ASP A 130 17.56 22.06 10.31
N LYS A 131 16.59 21.18 10.02
CA LYS A 131 15.59 20.78 11.01
C LYS A 131 16.22 19.89 12.07
N LYS A 132 15.74 20.02 13.30
CA LYS A 132 16.06 19.12 14.42
C LYS A 132 14.87 18.17 14.64
N PRO A 133 14.76 17.09 13.87
CA PRO A 133 13.64 16.16 13.99
C PRO A 133 13.72 15.41 15.32
N LYS A 134 12.56 14.99 15.80
CA LYS A 134 12.45 14.16 17.00
C LYS A 134 12.74 12.69 16.71
N ILE A 135 13.05 11.92 17.74
CA ILE A 135 13.24 10.46 17.61
C ILE A 135 11.98 9.80 17.07
N SER A 136 10.80 10.19 17.56
CA SER A 136 9.53 9.68 17.02
C SER A 136 9.39 9.94 15.53
N GLU A 137 9.80 11.12 15.05
CA GLU A 137 9.75 11.50 13.64
C GLU A 137 10.69 10.63 12.80
N PHE A 138 11.89 10.39 13.27
CA PHE A 138 12.81 9.43 12.67
C PHE A 138 12.16 8.04 12.54
N LEU A 139 11.62 7.50 13.62
CA LEU A 139 11.04 6.16 13.63
C LEU A 139 9.89 6.02 12.63
N TYR A 140 8.87 6.91 12.68
CA TYR A 140 7.74 6.77 11.78
C TYR A 140 8.01 7.18 10.33
N SER A 141 9.05 7.98 10.08
CA SER A 141 9.43 8.37 8.72
C SER A 141 10.35 7.37 8.05
N SER A 142 11.16 6.65 8.80
CA SER A 142 12.22 5.78 8.28
C SER A 142 11.89 4.29 8.35
N ILE A 143 11.02 3.87 9.29
CA ILE A 143 10.68 2.45 9.47
C ILE A 143 9.30 2.15 8.89
N GLN A 144 9.24 1.15 8.03
CA GLN A 144 8.00 0.72 7.39
C GLN A 144 7.04 0.12 8.43
N GLY A 145 5.75 0.47 8.31
CA GLY A 145 4.71 0.02 9.24
C GLY A 145 4.59 0.86 10.52
N PHE A 146 5.55 1.76 10.82
CA PHE A 146 5.44 2.65 11.97
C PHE A 146 4.49 3.82 11.68
N SER A 147 3.57 4.04 12.61
CA SER A 147 2.79 5.27 12.73
C SER A 147 3.42 6.19 13.77
N LYS A 148 2.98 7.45 13.82
CA LYS A 148 3.40 8.35 14.90
C LYS A 148 3.08 7.77 16.29
N MET A 149 1.88 7.24 16.47
CA MET A 149 1.44 6.60 17.71
C MET A 149 2.30 5.38 18.06
N THR A 150 2.65 4.56 17.08
CA THR A 150 3.55 3.41 17.30
C THR A 150 4.93 3.86 17.73
N ALA A 151 5.47 4.92 17.13
CA ALA A 151 6.78 5.46 17.50
C ALA A 151 6.77 6.02 18.94
N GLU A 152 5.73 6.77 19.31
CA GLU A 152 5.55 7.30 20.66
C GLU A 152 5.42 6.18 21.69
N GLU A 153 4.69 5.11 21.39
CA GLU A 153 4.55 3.94 22.27
C GLU A 153 5.88 3.18 22.45
N VAL A 154 6.67 3.06 21.39
CA VAL A 154 8.00 2.43 21.47
C VAL A 154 8.92 3.23 22.39
N LEU A 155 8.94 4.56 22.25
CA LEU A 155 9.73 5.43 23.12
C LEU A 155 9.28 5.33 24.58
N PHE A 156 7.98 5.37 24.82
CA PHE A 156 7.40 5.22 26.16
C PHE A 156 7.83 3.90 26.82
N ARG A 157 7.73 2.77 26.08
CA ARG A 157 8.15 1.45 26.61
C ARG A 157 9.65 1.32 26.80
N ALA A 158 10.42 2.07 26.04
CA ALA A 158 11.87 2.09 26.17
C ALA A 158 12.38 3.07 27.26
N ASP A 159 11.47 3.77 27.93
CA ASP A 159 11.77 4.84 28.89
C ASP A 159 12.68 5.93 28.29
N LEU A 160 12.40 6.29 27.04
CA LEU A 160 13.14 7.30 26.28
C LEU A 160 12.28 8.56 26.07
N GLU A 161 12.87 9.72 26.30
CA GLU A 161 12.27 11.00 25.94
C GLU A 161 12.29 11.21 24.41
N ASP A 162 11.20 11.78 23.88
CA ASP A 162 11.12 12.17 22.46
C ASP A 162 11.90 13.46 22.20
N SER A 163 13.21 13.37 22.33
CA SER A 163 14.15 14.47 22.13
C SER A 163 14.54 14.65 20.66
N ALA A 164 15.18 15.79 20.36
CA ALA A 164 15.73 16.02 19.03
C ALA A 164 16.90 15.08 18.75
N VAL A 165 16.93 14.55 17.54
CA VAL A 165 18.07 13.75 17.05
C VAL A 165 19.17 14.69 16.60
N SER A 166 20.39 14.44 17.03
CA SER A 166 21.59 15.23 16.72
C SER A 166 22.71 14.33 16.18
#